data_77b2eff3d7bc828bab6667d4bfc0c60e
#
_entry.id   77b2eff3d7bc828bab6667d4bfc0c60e
#
_cell.length_a   1.000
_cell.length_b   1.000
_cell.length_c   1.000
_cell.angle_alpha   90.00
_cell.angle_beta   90.00
_cell.angle_gamma   90.00
#
_symmetry.space_group_name_H-M   'P 1'
#
loop_
_entity.id
_entity.type
_entity.pdbx_description
1 polymer ?
#
loop_
_entity_poly.entity_id
_entity_poly.type
_entity_poly.pdbx_seq_one_letter_code
_entity_poly.pdbx_strand_id
1 'polypeptide(L)'
;RGGGIYVENGGVFTLKSGKISGNQAFMEPKSGIFATDVDSYAKGGGVYVEAGGVFNMFGGEVSKNATRSFFKNWSTGNDRIYHAYSEGGGIYLEGSQEETVNGATVTVPGAVFNMTGGKIAENATYAQGGTSASSKSRVTHANGAGIYVGTGAVCNIKGADSDSASTNIEMMKSFPQIVNNSCGGQIVKASYTTNSAIEVKGGGIYNDGTVNVKNALIASNDFSEARQSDAKTAVHIMRDEYLPEGQRTITYSDGKTATLP
;
A
#
# COMPACT_ATOMS: atom_id res chain seq x y z
N ARG A 1 6.37 -4.17 9.09
CA ARG A 1 5.64 -5.20 8.33
C ARG A 1 4.41 -5.64 9.13
N GLY A 2 3.23 -5.80 8.45
CA GLY A 2 2.03 -6.38 9.05
C GLY A 2 1.45 -5.57 10.21
N GLY A 3 0.75 -4.46 9.95
CA GLY A 3 0.16 -3.65 11.02
C GLY A 3 -0.90 -4.39 11.83
N GLY A 4 -1.74 -5.21 11.18
CA GLY A 4 -2.77 -6.03 11.80
C GLY A 4 -2.38 -7.51 11.89
N ILE A 5 -2.02 -8.12 10.76
CA ILE A 5 -1.69 -9.55 10.65
C ILE A 5 -0.39 -9.73 9.88
N TYR A 6 0.44 -10.64 10.38
CA TYR A 6 1.64 -11.13 9.71
C TYR A 6 1.52 -12.64 9.50
N VAL A 7 1.64 -13.10 8.25
CA VAL A 7 1.61 -14.51 7.88
C VAL A 7 3.02 -14.92 7.47
N GLU A 8 3.64 -15.78 8.26
CA GLU A 8 5.01 -16.26 8.03
C GLU A 8 5.07 -17.28 6.89
N ASN A 9 6.30 -17.57 6.44
CA ASN A 9 6.58 -18.65 5.51
C ASN A 9 6.00 -19.99 6.02
N GLY A 10 5.24 -20.68 5.16
CA GLY A 10 4.48 -21.88 5.51
C GLY A 10 3.22 -21.65 6.31
N GLY A 11 2.97 -20.42 6.77
CA GLY A 11 1.73 -20.05 7.48
C GLY A 11 0.52 -19.96 6.56
N VAL A 12 -0.65 -20.30 7.07
CA VAL A 12 -1.94 -20.14 6.37
C VAL A 12 -2.89 -19.35 7.24
N PHE A 13 -3.32 -18.19 6.76
CA PHE A 13 -4.36 -17.40 7.41
C PHE A 13 -5.65 -17.46 6.61
N THR A 14 -6.80 -17.60 7.29
CA THR A 14 -8.11 -17.67 6.64
C THR A 14 -9.09 -16.68 7.28
N LEU A 15 -9.60 -15.74 6.48
CA LEU A 15 -10.67 -14.83 6.86
C LEU A 15 -12.00 -15.30 6.23
N LYS A 16 -12.93 -15.79 7.06
CA LYS A 16 -14.27 -16.20 6.64
C LYS A 16 -15.29 -15.08 6.80
N SER A 17 -15.14 -14.28 7.85
CA SER A 17 -16.00 -13.14 8.19
C SER A 17 -15.26 -12.20 9.14
N GLY A 18 -15.86 -11.06 9.49
CA GLY A 18 -15.26 -10.08 10.38
C GLY A 18 -14.42 -9.06 9.64
N LYS A 19 -13.62 -8.29 10.38
CA LYS A 19 -12.88 -7.14 9.83
C LYS A 19 -11.43 -7.11 10.32
N ILE A 20 -10.52 -6.80 9.40
CA ILE A 20 -9.15 -6.36 9.67
C ILE A 20 -9.11 -4.89 9.31
N SER A 21 -9.22 -4.01 10.31
CA SER A 21 -9.48 -2.60 10.04
C SER A 21 -8.72 -1.65 10.96
N GLY A 22 -8.35 -0.49 10.42
CA GLY A 22 -7.71 0.59 11.18
C GLY A 22 -6.26 0.31 11.58
N ASN A 23 -5.62 -0.68 10.98
CA ASN A 23 -4.25 -1.03 11.29
C ASN A 23 -3.26 -0.21 10.45
N GLN A 24 -2.06 0.00 10.98
CA GLN A 24 -1.05 0.79 10.30
C GLN A 24 0.34 0.14 10.38
N ALA A 25 1.01 0.04 9.25
CA ALA A 25 2.45 -0.16 9.20
C ALA A 25 3.11 1.21 8.94
N PHE A 26 3.92 1.65 9.89
CA PHE A 26 4.56 2.96 9.87
C PHE A 26 6.08 2.82 9.92
N MET A 27 6.79 3.58 9.09
CA MET A 27 8.24 3.69 9.13
C MET A 27 8.66 5.16 9.02
N GLU A 28 9.37 5.62 10.04
CA GLU A 28 10.12 6.86 10.05
C GLU A 28 11.53 6.56 10.58
N PRO A 29 12.58 6.70 9.76
CA PRO A 29 13.94 6.50 10.23
C PRO A 29 14.26 7.49 11.35
N LYS A 30 14.89 7.00 12.43
CA LYS A 30 15.34 7.87 13.52
C LYS A 30 16.34 8.89 12.99
N SER A 31 16.33 10.09 13.56
CA SER A 31 17.30 11.14 13.25
C SER A 31 18.72 10.66 13.52
N GLY A 32 19.62 10.85 12.57
CA GLY A 32 21.02 10.48 12.71
C GLY A 32 21.81 10.80 11.44
N ILE A 33 23.13 10.76 11.54
CA ILE A 33 24.02 10.86 10.37
C ILE A 33 24.12 9.44 9.80
N PHE A 34 23.40 9.17 8.71
CA PHE A 34 23.55 7.90 8.02
C PHE A 34 24.79 7.95 7.13
N ALA A 35 25.62 6.91 7.21
CA ALA A 35 26.83 6.81 6.41
C ALA A 35 26.60 6.24 5.01
N THR A 36 25.43 5.72 4.71
CA THR A 36 25.05 5.05 3.46
C THR A 36 23.68 5.51 2.96
N ASP A 37 23.29 5.14 1.76
CA ASP A 37 21.93 5.27 1.25
C ASP A 37 20.95 4.55 2.17
N VAL A 38 19.77 5.14 2.39
CA VAL A 38 18.80 4.61 3.34
C VAL A 38 17.43 4.54 2.69
N ASP A 39 16.87 3.34 2.72
CA ASP A 39 15.50 3.08 2.31
C ASP A 39 14.59 2.91 3.51
N SER A 40 13.40 3.45 3.42
CA SER A 40 12.34 3.33 4.43
C SER A 40 11.18 2.52 3.86
N TYR A 41 10.86 1.39 4.47
CA TYR A 41 9.82 0.47 3.99
C TYR A 41 8.67 0.34 4.99
N ALA A 42 7.45 0.65 4.57
CA ALA A 42 6.22 0.34 5.27
C ALA A 42 5.38 -0.61 4.40
N LYS A 43 5.14 -1.84 4.88
CA LYS A 43 4.54 -2.91 4.10
C LYS A 43 3.41 -3.60 4.84
N GLY A 44 2.25 -3.83 4.16
CA GLY A 44 1.11 -4.54 4.69
C GLY A 44 0.44 -3.83 5.87
N GLY A 45 -0.29 -2.75 5.65
CA GLY A 45 -0.98 -2.02 6.72
C GLY A 45 -1.99 -2.90 7.46
N GLY A 46 -2.83 -3.62 6.74
CA GLY A 46 -3.73 -4.63 7.30
C GLY A 46 -3.07 -5.98 7.45
N VAL A 47 -2.61 -6.56 6.33
CA VAL A 47 -2.05 -7.92 6.26
C VAL A 47 -0.72 -7.90 5.50
N TYR A 48 0.27 -8.53 6.06
CA TYR A 48 1.52 -8.87 5.39
C TYR A 48 1.61 -10.39 5.24
N VAL A 49 1.84 -10.87 4.02
CA VAL A 49 2.05 -12.29 3.74
C VAL A 49 3.47 -12.47 3.22
N GLU A 50 4.28 -13.21 3.97
CA GLU A 50 5.67 -13.52 3.64
C GLU A 50 5.73 -14.51 2.45
N ALA A 51 6.86 -14.55 1.75
CA ALA A 51 7.13 -15.58 0.76
C ALA A 51 6.87 -16.97 1.33
N GLY A 52 6.16 -17.83 0.60
CA GLY A 52 5.70 -19.14 1.08
C GLY A 52 4.48 -19.13 1.98
N GLY A 53 3.99 -17.96 2.40
CA GLY A 53 2.75 -17.82 3.18
C GLY A 53 1.50 -17.79 2.30
N VAL A 54 0.35 -18.12 2.88
CA VAL A 54 -0.96 -18.13 2.19
C VAL A 54 -2.01 -17.36 2.97
N PHE A 55 -2.72 -16.46 2.29
CA PHE A 55 -3.92 -15.83 2.83
C PHE A 55 -5.14 -16.21 2.00
N ASN A 56 -6.16 -16.79 2.66
CA ASN A 56 -7.45 -17.11 2.05
C ASN A 56 -8.54 -16.20 2.60
N MET A 57 -9.29 -15.53 1.72
CA MET A 57 -10.40 -14.66 2.06
C MET A 57 -11.69 -15.15 1.39
N PHE A 58 -12.57 -15.75 2.19
CA PHE A 58 -13.86 -16.24 1.74
C PHE A 58 -14.99 -15.27 2.00
N GLY A 59 -14.74 -14.27 2.84
CA GLY A 59 -15.67 -13.19 3.20
C GLY A 59 -15.01 -12.23 4.18
N GLY A 60 -15.80 -11.35 4.77
CA GLY A 60 -15.28 -10.32 5.67
C GLY A 60 -14.68 -9.11 4.94
N GLU A 61 -13.90 -8.32 5.65
CA GLU A 61 -13.42 -7.04 5.14
C GLU A 61 -11.98 -6.74 5.60
N VAL A 62 -11.15 -6.29 4.66
CA VAL A 62 -9.84 -5.68 4.95
C VAL A 62 -9.95 -4.20 4.58
N SER A 63 -10.12 -3.32 5.57
CA SER A 63 -10.47 -1.94 5.28
C SER A 63 -9.84 -0.91 6.21
N LYS A 64 -9.71 0.31 5.72
CA LYS A 64 -9.20 1.46 6.49
C LYS A 64 -7.83 1.20 7.12
N ASN A 65 -7.04 0.34 6.49
CA ASN A 65 -5.66 0.09 6.89
C ASN A 65 -4.71 0.96 6.07
N ALA A 66 -3.55 1.26 6.63
CA ALA A 66 -2.61 2.13 5.95
C ALA A 66 -1.16 1.67 6.07
N THR A 67 -0.38 1.93 5.02
CA THR A 67 1.08 1.97 5.09
C THR A 67 1.54 3.42 4.97
N ARG A 68 2.54 3.79 5.78
CA ARG A 68 3.14 5.11 5.75
C ARG A 68 4.65 5.02 5.88
N SER A 69 5.33 5.57 4.91
CA SER A 69 6.78 5.68 4.93
C SER A 69 7.19 7.15 4.79
N PHE A 70 7.94 7.63 5.77
CA PHE A 70 8.45 8.99 5.78
C PHE A 70 9.96 8.97 5.74
N PHE A 71 10.51 9.91 5.00
CA PHE A 71 11.93 10.20 5.04
C PHE A 71 12.13 11.67 5.42
N LYS A 72 12.52 11.93 6.67
CA LYS A 72 13.00 13.24 7.09
C LYS A 72 14.49 13.34 6.84
N ASN A 73 14.89 14.31 6.07
CA ASN A 73 16.29 14.54 5.82
C ASN A 73 16.95 15.26 6.99
N TRP A 74 18.03 14.69 7.49
CA TRP A 74 18.77 15.18 8.66
C TRP A 74 20.21 15.57 8.37
N SER A 75 20.67 15.39 7.14
CA SER A 75 22.07 15.63 6.79
C SER A 75 22.25 16.89 5.95
N THR A 76 23.16 17.74 6.36
CA THR A 76 23.60 18.95 5.64
C THR A 76 24.71 18.67 4.63
N GLY A 77 25.04 17.45 4.36
CA GLY A 77 26.10 17.12 3.40
C GLY A 77 25.92 15.75 2.76
N ASN A 78 26.14 15.74 1.48
CA ASN A 78 26.47 14.61 0.61
C ASN A 78 25.38 13.98 -0.25
N ASP A 79 25.81 13.58 -1.35
CA ASP A 79 25.37 12.84 -2.52
C ASP A 79 24.66 11.51 -2.25
N ARG A 80 23.53 11.51 -1.52
CA ARG A 80 22.85 10.28 -1.11
C ARG A 80 21.49 10.13 -1.75
N ILE A 81 21.12 8.88 -1.96
CA ILE A 81 19.82 8.45 -2.47
C ILE A 81 18.96 8.03 -1.28
N TYR A 82 17.73 8.52 -1.25
CA TYR A 82 16.77 8.21 -0.21
C TYR A 82 15.46 7.78 -0.85
N HIS A 83 14.99 6.58 -0.49
CA HIS A 83 13.71 6.08 -0.96
C HIS A 83 12.76 5.87 0.20
N ALA A 84 11.49 6.28 0.02
CA ALA A 84 10.40 5.95 0.91
C ALA A 84 9.44 5.03 0.16
N TYR A 85 9.30 3.80 0.66
CA TYR A 85 8.41 2.79 0.09
C TYR A 85 7.22 2.57 1.02
N SER A 86 6.01 2.76 0.50
CA SER A 86 4.74 2.50 1.17
C SER A 86 3.93 1.56 0.29
N GLU A 87 3.78 0.30 0.71
CA GLU A 87 3.31 -0.77 -0.16
C GLU A 87 2.26 -1.64 0.53
N GLY A 88 1.14 -1.92 -0.17
CA GLY A 88 0.08 -2.76 0.34
C GLY A 88 -0.64 -2.17 1.55
N GLY A 89 -1.39 -1.09 1.40
CA GLY A 89 -2.14 -0.48 2.49
C GLY A 89 -3.09 -1.46 3.17
N GLY A 90 -3.85 -2.23 2.39
CA GLY A 90 -4.64 -3.34 2.85
C GLY A 90 -3.81 -4.62 2.98
N ILE A 91 -3.26 -5.11 1.87
CA ILE A 91 -2.56 -6.40 1.78
C ILE A 91 -1.23 -6.22 1.03
N TYR A 92 -0.17 -6.78 1.59
CA TYR A 92 1.12 -6.93 0.93
C TYR A 92 1.45 -8.41 0.75
N LEU A 93 1.71 -8.82 -0.51
CA LEU A 93 2.18 -10.15 -0.85
C LEU A 93 3.66 -10.09 -1.21
N GLU A 94 4.49 -10.70 -0.40
CA GLU A 94 5.93 -10.73 -0.65
C GLU A 94 6.25 -11.60 -1.87
N GLY A 95 7.17 -11.12 -2.69
CA GLY A 95 7.68 -11.87 -3.85
C GLY A 95 8.49 -13.08 -3.44
N SER A 96 8.86 -13.90 -4.43
CA SER A 96 9.77 -15.04 -4.21
C SER A 96 11.10 -14.58 -3.64
N GLN A 97 11.67 -15.38 -2.74
CA GLN A 97 12.93 -15.11 -2.06
C GLN A 97 13.92 -16.26 -2.30
N GLU A 98 15.20 -15.95 -2.27
CA GLU A 98 16.24 -16.96 -2.24
C GLU A 98 16.77 -17.10 -0.80
N GLU A 99 16.78 -18.30 -0.30
CA GLU A 99 17.33 -18.65 1.01
C GLU A 99 18.48 -19.62 0.89
N THR A 100 19.46 -19.51 1.78
CA THR A 100 20.55 -20.49 1.87
C THR A 100 20.26 -21.51 2.97
N VAL A 101 19.95 -22.74 2.57
CA VAL A 101 19.70 -23.84 3.49
C VAL A 101 20.80 -24.87 3.32
N ASN A 102 21.56 -25.15 4.40
CA ASN A 102 22.69 -26.09 4.38
C ASN A 102 23.72 -25.82 3.27
N GLY A 103 23.97 -24.55 2.94
CA GLY A 103 24.91 -24.15 1.89
C GLY A 103 24.37 -24.24 0.44
N ALA A 104 23.12 -24.64 0.26
CA ALA A 104 22.44 -24.63 -1.05
C ALA A 104 21.46 -23.46 -1.13
N THR A 105 21.39 -22.79 -2.29
CA THR A 105 20.37 -21.78 -2.55
C THR A 105 19.05 -22.45 -2.89
N VAL A 106 18.00 -22.13 -2.15
CA VAL A 106 16.63 -22.63 -2.34
C VAL A 106 15.72 -21.42 -2.60
N THR A 107 14.90 -21.53 -3.64
CA THR A 107 13.87 -20.50 -3.92
C THR A 107 12.63 -20.77 -3.09
N VAL A 108 12.28 -19.85 -2.20
CA VAL A 108 10.98 -19.81 -1.53
C VAL A 108 9.98 -19.15 -2.50
N PRO A 109 8.86 -19.81 -2.85
CA PRO A 109 7.88 -19.22 -3.76
C PRO A 109 7.25 -17.98 -3.15
N GLY A 110 6.82 -17.05 -3.97
CA GLY A 110 6.13 -15.83 -3.49
C GLY A 110 4.83 -16.17 -2.74
N ALA A 111 4.36 -15.19 -1.98
CA ALA A 111 3.12 -15.28 -1.21
C ALA A 111 1.92 -15.57 -2.11
N VAL A 112 0.92 -16.26 -1.57
CA VAL A 112 -0.33 -16.58 -2.28
C VAL A 112 -1.52 -15.93 -1.55
N PHE A 113 -2.35 -15.21 -2.31
CA PHE A 113 -3.62 -14.70 -1.84
C PHE A 113 -4.76 -15.24 -2.69
N ASN A 114 -5.76 -15.84 -2.04
CA ASN A 114 -6.97 -16.35 -2.69
C ASN A 114 -8.20 -15.65 -2.11
N MET A 115 -8.96 -14.97 -2.95
CA MET A 115 -10.18 -14.26 -2.57
C MET A 115 -11.37 -14.79 -3.37
N THR A 116 -12.36 -15.33 -2.68
CA THR A 116 -13.62 -15.81 -3.29
C THR A 116 -14.83 -14.99 -2.86
N GLY A 117 -14.67 -14.12 -1.89
CA GLY A 117 -15.70 -13.20 -1.40
C GLY A 117 -15.13 -12.17 -0.46
N GLY A 118 -15.96 -11.22 -0.06
CA GLY A 118 -15.56 -10.16 0.85
C GLY A 118 -15.06 -8.88 0.16
N LYS A 119 -14.50 -7.97 0.92
CA LYS A 119 -14.22 -6.61 0.48
C LYS A 119 -12.84 -6.12 0.94
N ILE A 120 -12.06 -5.56 0.03
CA ILE A 120 -10.82 -4.83 0.32
C ILE A 120 -11.08 -3.36 -0.03
N ALA A 121 -11.21 -2.49 0.99
CA ALA A 121 -11.72 -1.15 0.76
C ALA A 121 -11.11 -0.08 1.64
N GLU A 122 -11.06 1.14 1.12
CA GLU A 122 -10.67 2.32 1.89
C GLU A 122 -9.28 2.18 2.54
N ASN A 123 -8.41 1.34 1.96
CA ASN A 123 -7.04 1.23 2.41
C ASN A 123 -6.17 2.26 1.71
N ALA A 124 -5.09 2.68 2.38
CA ALA A 124 -4.24 3.73 1.88
C ALA A 124 -2.75 3.37 1.91
N THR A 125 -2.01 3.85 0.91
CA THR A 125 -0.54 3.89 0.96
C THR A 125 -0.08 5.34 0.86
N TYR A 126 0.91 5.73 1.65
CA TYR A 126 1.47 7.06 1.57
C TYR A 126 2.97 7.07 1.78
N ALA A 127 3.68 7.64 0.83
CA ALA A 127 5.11 7.82 0.90
C ALA A 127 5.49 9.31 0.82
N GLN A 128 6.31 9.79 1.75
CA GLN A 128 6.76 11.17 1.79
C GLN A 128 8.28 11.26 1.83
N GLY A 129 8.85 11.96 0.86
CA GLY A 129 10.24 12.36 0.84
C GLY A 129 10.48 13.67 1.59
N GLY A 130 11.59 13.75 2.33
CA GLY A 130 11.90 14.89 3.21
C GLY A 130 12.60 16.07 2.55
N THR A 131 13.00 17.06 3.35
CA THR A 131 13.20 18.49 3.04
C THR A 131 14.64 18.98 3.01
N SER A 132 15.68 18.26 2.67
CA SER A 132 17.03 18.88 2.65
C SER A 132 17.50 19.34 1.27
N ALA A 133 18.32 20.39 1.27
CA ALA A 133 18.83 21.06 0.07
C ALA A 133 19.90 20.29 -0.68
N SER A 134 20.48 19.23 -0.12
CA SER A 134 21.75 18.65 -0.59
C SER A 134 21.72 17.19 -1.03
N SER A 135 20.58 16.50 -1.11
CA SER A 135 20.55 15.11 -1.56
C SER A 135 20.40 14.98 -3.08
N LYS A 136 21.14 14.06 -3.70
CA LYS A 136 21.16 13.86 -5.16
C LYS A 136 19.88 13.25 -5.71
N SER A 137 19.20 12.37 -4.98
CA SER A 137 17.96 11.74 -5.45
C SER A 137 17.02 11.47 -4.29
N ARG A 138 15.74 11.64 -4.53
CA ARG A 138 14.66 11.30 -3.60
C ARG A 138 13.56 10.68 -4.42
N VAL A 139 13.20 9.47 -4.07
CA VAL A 139 12.10 8.79 -4.72
C VAL A 139 11.11 8.33 -3.66
N THR A 140 9.85 8.64 -3.88
CA THR A 140 8.76 8.13 -3.05
C THR A 140 7.98 7.13 -3.86
N HIS A 141 7.74 5.96 -3.27
CA HIS A 141 6.98 4.88 -3.88
C HIS A 141 5.75 4.59 -3.02
N ALA A 142 4.56 4.82 -3.57
CA ALA A 142 3.30 4.48 -2.92
C ALA A 142 2.51 3.56 -3.85
N ASN A 143 2.52 2.26 -3.56
CA ASN A 143 2.03 1.24 -4.48
C ASN A 143 1.03 0.29 -3.84
N GLY A 144 -0.08 -0.02 -4.56
CA GLY A 144 -1.03 -1.05 -4.19
C GLY A 144 -1.78 -0.74 -2.90
N ALA A 145 -2.55 0.35 -2.83
CA ALA A 145 -3.26 0.71 -1.60
C ALA A 145 -4.21 -0.39 -1.14
N GLY A 146 -4.95 -1.04 -2.05
CA GLY A 146 -5.70 -2.24 -1.72
C GLY A 146 -4.78 -3.44 -1.56
N ILE A 147 -4.04 -3.80 -2.63
CA ILE A 147 -3.17 -4.97 -2.68
C ILE A 147 -1.87 -4.63 -3.42
N TYR A 148 -0.75 -5.01 -2.84
CA TYR A 148 0.55 -5.08 -3.50
C TYR A 148 0.91 -6.53 -3.78
N VAL A 149 1.27 -6.85 -5.02
CA VAL A 149 1.68 -8.20 -5.45
C VAL A 149 3.12 -8.15 -5.92
N GLY A 150 4.04 -8.71 -5.15
CA GLY A 150 5.47 -8.75 -5.45
C GLY A 150 5.83 -9.79 -6.50
N THR A 151 7.03 -9.66 -7.07
CA THR A 151 7.54 -10.57 -8.13
C THR A 151 7.50 -12.03 -7.70
N GLY A 152 6.81 -12.87 -8.45
CA GLY A 152 6.63 -14.30 -8.12
C GLY A 152 5.52 -14.59 -7.09
N ALA A 153 4.86 -13.57 -6.52
CA ALA A 153 3.65 -13.77 -5.73
C ALA A 153 2.42 -13.99 -6.62
N VAL A 154 1.39 -14.62 -6.09
CA VAL A 154 0.16 -14.96 -6.80
C VAL A 154 -1.06 -14.41 -6.07
N CYS A 155 -1.90 -13.65 -6.77
CA CYS A 155 -3.15 -13.12 -6.28
C CYS A 155 -4.32 -13.64 -7.14
N ASN A 156 -5.15 -14.52 -6.59
CA ASN A 156 -6.30 -15.08 -7.22
C ASN A 156 -7.59 -14.48 -6.65
N ILE A 157 -8.36 -13.79 -7.48
CA ILE A 157 -9.63 -13.17 -7.12
C ILE A 157 -10.71 -13.78 -8.00
N LYS A 158 -11.53 -14.66 -7.41
CA LYS A 158 -12.52 -15.41 -8.17
C LYS A 158 -13.86 -15.43 -7.44
N GLY A 159 -14.82 -14.64 -7.91
CA GLY A 159 -16.22 -14.76 -7.47
C GLY A 159 -16.87 -16.04 -8.01
N ALA A 160 -18.04 -16.34 -7.47
CA ALA A 160 -18.82 -17.51 -7.88
C ALA A 160 -19.09 -17.49 -9.40
N ASP A 161 -19.03 -18.64 -10.03
CA ASP A 161 -19.48 -18.79 -11.40
C ASP A 161 -21.01 -18.67 -11.43
N SER A 162 -21.52 -17.67 -12.14
CA SER A 162 -22.93 -17.54 -12.41
C SER A 162 -23.19 -17.93 -13.85
N ASP A 163 -24.06 -18.90 -14.09
CA ASP A 163 -24.44 -19.37 -15.41
C ASP A 163 -25.29 -18.35 -16.20
N SER A 164 -25.64 -17.25 -15.57
CA SER A 164 -26.38 -16.16 -16.19
C SER A 164 -25.54 -14.88 -16.22
N ALA A 165 -25.41 -14.27 -17.37
CA ALA A 165 -24.95 -12.90 -17.54
C ALA A 165 -25.96 -11.92 -16.90
N SER A 166 -26.08 -11.99 -15.59
CA SER A 166 -27.00 -11.13 -14.84
C SER A 166 -26.35 -9.77 -14.69
N THR A 167 -26.96 -8.77 -15.27
CA THR A 167 -26.72 -7.33 -15.00
C THR A 167 -27.27 -6.91 -13.64
N ASN A 168 -27.62 -7.85 -12.79
CA ASN A 168 -28.22 -7.58 -11.49
C ASN A 168 -27.20 -7.02 -10.52
N ILE A 169 -27.40 -5.80 -10.07
CA ILE A 169 -26.56 -5.08 -9.10
C ILE A 169 -26.41 -5.87 -7.79
N GLU A 170 -27.42 -6.58 -7.36
CA GLU A 170 -27.36 -7.40 -6.12
C GLU A 170 -26.38 -8.57 -6.25
N MET A 171 -26.30 -9.17 -7.43
CA MET A 171 -25.30 -10.22 -7.70
C MET A 171 -23.88 -9.65 -7.71
N MET A 172 -23.67 -8.45 -8.28
CA MET A 172 -22.37 -7.79 -8.27
C MET A 172 -21.90 -7.46 -6.84
N LYS A 173 -22.82 -7.19 -5.91
CA LYS A 173 -22.50 -6.98 -4.50
C LYS A 173 -21.98 -8.25 -3.80
N SER A 174 -22.30 -9.45 -4.31
CA SER A 174 -21.82 -10.71 -3.77
C SER A 174 -20.42 -11.09 -4.23
N PHE A 175 -19.89 -10.44 -5.27
CA PHE A 175 -18.56 -10.70 -5.78
C PHE A 175 -17.48 -10.14 -4.85
N PRO A 176 -16.24 -10.69 -4.91
CA PRO A 176 -15.08 -10.06 -4.33
C PRO A 176 -14.96 -8.59 -4.77
N GLN A 177 -14.71 -7.69 -3.83
CA GLN A 177 -14.67 -6.26 -4.11
C GLN A 177 -13.32 -5.65 -3.70
N ILE A 178 -12.71 -4.87 -4.60
CA ILE A 178 -11.55 -4.03 -4.32
C ILE A 178 -11.90 -2.61 -4.71
N VAL A 179 -12.29 -1.81 -3.72
CA VAL A 179 -12.94 -0.52 -3.99
C VAL A 179 -12.46 0.58 -3.05
N ASN A 180 -12.44 1.82 -3.54
CA ASN A 180 -12.16 3.02 -2.75
C ASN A 180 -10.78 2.99 -2.04
N ASN A 181 -9.79 2.31 -2.59
CA ASN A 181 -8.43 2.34 -2.06
C ASN A 181 -7.64 3.48 -2.71
N SER A 182 -6.74 4.11 -1.95
CA SER A 182 -6.04 5.31 -2.40
C SER A 182 -4.54 5.26 -2.14
N CYS A 183 -3.75 5.53 -3.18
CA CYS A 183 -2.30 5.73 -3.09
C CYS A 183 -1.96 7.23 -3.07
N GLY A 184 -1.02 7.64 -2.22
CA GLY A 184 -0.52 9.01 -2.20
C GLY A 184 1.00 9.10 -2.10
N GLY A 185 1.60 9.95 -2.91
CA GLY A 185 3.03 10.22 -2.87
C GLY A 185 3.31 11.73 -2.78
N GLN A 186 4.28 12.12 -1.95
CA GLN A 186 4.67 13.49 -1.80
C GLN A 186 6.17 13.69 -1.65
N ILE A 187 6.69 14.73 -2.28
CA ILE A 187 8.00 15.29 -1.97
C ILE A 187 7.80 16.68 -1.39
N VAL A 188 8.18 16.85 -0.14
CA VAL A 188 8.19 18.14 0.56
C VAL A 188 9.54 18.80 0.37
N LYS A 189 9.54 20.06 -0.06
CA LYS A 189 10.70 20.77 -0.53
C LYS A 189 11.31 21.78 0.43
N ALA A 190 12.67 21.88 0.41
CA ALA A 190 13.38 23.13 0.71
C ALA A 190 14.06 23.74 -0.55
N SER A 191 14.56 22.93 -1.48
CA SER A 191 15.01 23.34 -2.83
C SER A 191 14.95 22.14 -3.76
N TYR A 192 14.66 22.35 -5.07
CA TYR A 192 14.54 21.25 -6.02
C TYR A 192 15.90 20.72 -6.41
N THR A 193 16.12 19.44 -6.15
CA THR A 193 17.16 18.71 -6.86
C THR A 193 16.55 18.09 -8.12
N THR A 194 17.32 18.03 -9.17
CA THR A 194 16.89 17.58 -10.50
C THR A 194 16.46 16.12 -10.58
N ASN A 195 16.71 15.32 -9.53
CA ASN A 195 16.54 13.86 -9.51
C ASN A 195 15.50 13.39 -8.48
N SER A 196 14.49 14.17 -8.21
CA SER A 196 13.40 13.74 -7.32
C SER A 196 12.24 13.18 -8.12
N ALA A 197 11.77 11.97 -7.80
CA ALA A 197 10.64 11.33 -8.42
C ALA A 197 9.57 10.93 -7.39
N ILE A 198 8.32 11.02 -7.81
CA ILE A 198 7.16 10.48 -7.10
C ILE A 198 6.61 9.37 -7.97
N GLU A 199 6.54 8.17 -7.44
CA GLU A 199 5.96 7.02 -8.10
C GLU A 199 4.75 6.54 -7.31
N VAL A 200 3.55 6.71 -7.88
CA VAL A 200 2.29 6.28 -7.28
C VAL A 200 1.59 5.37 -8.27
N LYS A 201 1.35 4.13 -7.88
CA LYS A 201 0.84 3.11 -8.80
C LYS A 201 -0.16 2.18 -8.11
N GLY A 202 -1.26 1.84 -8.82
CA GLY A 202 -2.19 0.81 -8.41
C GLY A 202 -2.98 1.14 -7.15
N GLY A 203 -3.83 2.15 -7.16
CA GLY A 203 -4.73 2.45 -6.04
C GLY A 203 -5.50 1.23 -5.55
N GLY A 204 -6.04 0.41 -6.46
CA GLY A 204 -6.63 -0.87 -6.12
C GLY A 204 -5.60 -1.98 -5.96
N ILE A 205 -4.89 -2.30 -7.05
CA ILE A 205 -3.88 -3.37 -7.11
C ILE A 205 -2.63 -2.84 -7.82
N TYR A 206 -1.48 -3.03 -7.22
CA TYR A 206 -0.19 -2.97 -7.88
C TYR A 206 0.30 -4.39 -8.14
N ASN A 207 0.64 -4.69 -9.39
CA ASN A 207 1.02 -6.03 -9.81
C ASN A 207 2.44 -6.07 -10.38
N ASP A 208 3.33 -6.75 -9.70
CA ASP A 208 4.68 -7.13 -10.14
C ASP A 208 4.85 -8.67 -10.17
N GLY A 209 3.77 -9.40 -9.88
CA GLY A 209 3.70 -10.86 -9.88
C GLY A 209 2.63 -11.38 -10.85
N THR A 210 1.76 -12.25 -10.35
CA THR A 210 0.65 -12.81 -11.12
C THR A 210 -0.68 -12.46 -10.47
N VAL A 211 -1.59 -11.85 -11.22
CA VAL A 211 -2.96 -11.53 -10.76
C VAL A 211 -3.96 -12.18 -11.70
N ASN A 212 -4.79 -13.06 -11.15
CA ASN A 212 -5.90 -13.72 -11.86
C ASN A 212 -7.23 -13.20 -11.32
N VAL A 213 -8.05 -12.59 -12.17
CA VAL A 213 -9.34 -12.01 -11.79
C VAL A 213 -10.47 -12.63 -12.61
N LYS A 214 -11.51 -13.10 -11.89
CA LYS A 214 -12.76 -13.55 -12.49
C LYS A 214 -13.93 -13.19 -11.60
N ASN A 215 -14.98 -12.58 -12.15
CA ASN A 215 -16.21 -12.24 -11.41
C ASN A 215 -15.91 -11.42 -10.14
N ALA A 216 -15.25 -10.28 -10.29
CA ALA A 216 -14.88 -9.37 -9.20
C ALA A 216 -15.20 -7.93 -9.57
N LEU A 217 -15.45 -7.09 -8.58
CA LEU A 217 -15.61 -5.65 -8.73
C LEU A 217 -14.31 -4.94 -8.31
N ILE A 218 -13.65 -4.29 -9.25
CA ILE A 218 -12.49 -3.43 -8.97
C ILE A 218 -12.87 -2.02 -9.45
N ALA A 219 -13.19 -1.13 -8.53
CA ALA A 219 -13.74 0.18 -8.89
C ALA A 219 -13.39 1.27 -7.87
N SER A 220 -13.47 2.52 -8.29
CA SER A 220 -13.31 3.71 -7.45
C SER A 220 -12.00 3.73 -6.65
N ASN A 221 -10.94 3.10 -7.17
CA ASN A 221 -9.61 3.18 -6.58
C ASN A 221 -8.88 4.37 -7.20
N ASP A 222 -8.09 5.08 -6.41
CA ASP A 222 -7.51 6.36 -6.79
C ASP A 222 -6.01 6.44 -6.47
N PHE A 223 -5.34 7.43 -7.05
CA PHE A 223 -3.97 7.79 -6.71
C PHE A 223 -3.76 9.30 -6.83
N SER A 224 -2.85 9.84 -6.02
CA SER A 224 -2.49 11.25 -6.07
C SER A 224 -1.00 11.48 -5.92
N GLU A 225 -0.47 12.41 -6.70
CA GLU A 225 0.90 12.88 -6.60
C GLU A 225 0.91 14.35 -6.20
N ALA A 226 1.66 14.70 -5.16
CA ALA A 226 1.82 16.08 -4.75
C ALA A 226 3.29 16.51 -4.74
N ARG A 227 3.64 17.46 -5.61
CA ARG A 227 4.90 18.21 -5.53
C ARG A 227 4.62 19.54 -4.87
N GLN A 228 5.08 19.74 -3.66
CA GLN A 228 4.72 20.93 -2.92
C GLN A 228 5.93 21.76 -2.49
N SER A 229 5.81 23.08 -2.67
CA SER A 229 6.80 24.06 -2.19
C SER A 229 6.60 24.39 -0.70
N ASP A 230 5.49 23.99 -0.08
CA ASP A 230 5.12 24.35 1.28
C ASP A 230 4.71 23.14 2.12
N ALA A 231 5.39 22.96 3.25
CA ALA A 231 5.23 21.79 4.12
C ALA A 231 3.87 21.75 4.88
N LYS A 232 3.10 22.82 4.86
CA LYS A 232 1.92 22.97 5.73
C LYS A 232 0.68 22.22 5.23
N THR A 233 0.53 22.06 3.92
CA THR A 233 -0.74 21.55 3.34
C THR A 233 -0.83 20.02 3.33
N ALA A 234 0.29 19.32 3.24
CA ALA A 234 0.30 17.85 3.13
C ALA A 234 -0.03 17.11 4.43
N VAL A 235 0.24 17.72 5.56
CA VAL A 235 -0.05 17.11 6.88
C VAL A 235 -1.55 17.00 7.12
N HIS A 236 -2.36 17.87 6.50
CA HIS A 236 -3.80 17.88 6.68
C HIS A 236 -4.53 16.72 5.98
N ILE A 237 -4.14 16.37 4.76
CA ILE A 237 -4.79 15.27 4.00
C ILE A 237 -4.75 13.95 4.77
N MET A 238 -3.67 13.71 5.51
CA MET A 238 -3.47 12.44 6.21
C MET A 238 -4.10 12.37 7.61
N ARG A 239 -4.36 13.52 8.25
CA ARG A 239 -5.04 13.55 9.53
C ARG A 239 -6.53 13.27 9.41
N ASP A 240 -7.12 13.68 8.31
CA ASP A 240 -8.56 13.59 8.08
C ASP A 240 -9.01 12.17 7.70
N GLU A 241 -8.10 11.32 7.20
CA GLU A 241 -8.38 9.91 6.90
C GLU A 241 -8.76 9.06 8.13
N TYR A 242 -8.42 9.51 9.34
CA TYR A 242 -8.79 8.84 10.60
C TYR A 242 -10.04 9.42 11.26
N LEU A 243 -10.65 10.42 10.66
CA LEU A 243 -11.88 10.96 11.18
C LEU A 243 -13.06 10.03 10.85
N PRO A 244 -14.09 9.99 11.73
CA PRO A 244 -15.31 9.25 11.45
C PRO A 244 -15.93 9.65 10.11
N GLU A 245 -16.65 8.73 9.51
CA GLU A 245 -17.43 8.95 8.29
C GLU A 245 -18.27 10.23 8.39
N GLY A 246 -18.23 11.09 7.36
CA GLY A 246 -18.90 12.40 7.38
C GLY A 246 -18.09 13.55 7.99
N GLN A 247 -16.90 13.27 8.57
CA GLN A 247 -16.01 14.31 9.11
C GLN A 247 -14.70 14.45 8.31
N ARG A 248 -14.55 13.70 7.22
CA ARG A 248 -13.37 13.73 6.37
C ARG A 248 -13.46 14.89 5.40
N THR A 249 -12.63 15.90 5.57
CA THR A 249 -12.57 17.05 4.69
C THR A 249 -11.22 17.07 3.97
N ILE A 250 -11.25 17.03 2.65
CA ILE A 250 -10.06 17.28 1.83
C ILE A 250 -10.05 18.76 1.46
N THR A 251 -8.97 19.44 1.78
CA THR A 251 -8.74 20.82 1.31
C THR A 251 -7.78 20.77 0.12
N TYR A 252 -8.24 21.17 -1.04
CA TYR A 252 -7.44 21.30 -2.25
C TYR A 252 -6.51 22.51 -2.16
N SER A 253 -5.45 22.52 -2.99
CA SER A 253 -4.49 23.63 -3.06
C SER A 253 -5.08 24.97 -3.48
N ASP A 254 -6.29 24.96 -4.06
CA ASP A 254 -7.07 26.16 -4.44
C ASP A 254 -8.02 26.66 -3.32
N GLY A 255 -7.91 26.06 -2.14
CA GLY A 255 -8.74 26.40 -0.97
C GLY A 255 -10.14 25.77 -0.98
N LYS A 256 -10.51 24.99 -1.97
CA LYS A 256 -11.78 24.26 -1.99
C LYS A 256 -11.71 23.06 -1.05
N THR A 257 -12.81 22.78 -0.41
CA THR A 257 -12.97 21.62 0.48
C THR A 257 -13.98 20.63 -0.09
N ALA A 258 -13.69 19.34 0.02
CA ALA A 258 -14.66 18.28 -0.23
C ALA A 258 -14.77 17.40 1.01
N THR A 259 -15.99 17.11 1.43
CA THR A 259 -16.23 16.13 2.49
C THR A 259 -16.37 14.75 1.86
N LEU A 260 -15.54 13.82 2.26
CA LEU A 260 -15.62 12.43 1.81
C LEU A 260 -16.72 11.69 2.58
N PRO A 261 -17.46 10.82 1.92
CA PRO A 261 -18.49 10.02 2.55
C PRO A 261 -17.94 9.03 3.57
#